data_1341a65b907dc0c492c293f009c0cbf4
#
_entry.id   1341a65b907dc0c492c293f009c0cbf4
#
_cell.length_a   1.000
_cell.length_b   1.000
_cell.length_c   1.000
_cell.angle_alpha   90.00
_cell.angle_beta   90.00
_cell.angle_gamma   90.00
#
_symmetry.space_group_name_H-M   'P 1'
#
loop_
_entity.id
_entity.type
_entity.pdbx_description
1 polymer ?
#
loop_
_entity_poly.entity_id
_entity_poly.type
_entity_poly.pdbx_seq_one_letter_code
_entity_poly.pdbx_strand_id
1 'polypeptide(L)'
;MKKKILFNGLGNRGWIGGLYYIKNIMFSCLQNENIMERFSLVLLIDPEHADIFDCFKENVNVDIRVYDGNNKIKLALYEMRLIWFGGVKYCYALELNKIGKLFKKKGIFWIPDFQHRTLPEFFGAEELAHKEKNDLAMTGSDNPMVLSSFDAARDLERFYPGHRCAVEVVHFVSYIEPEVCAITPELEQSVRDKFDLKRNYIYIPNQFWQHKNHIVMVEAIECLLKEG
;
A
#
# COMPACT_ATOMS: atom_id res chain seq x y z
N MET A 1 -17.24 -21.19 -10.40
CA MET A 1 -16.47 -20.73 -9.21
C MET A 1 -15.69 -19.48 -9.61
N LYS A 2 -15.82 -18.39 -8.85
CA LYS A 2 -15.07 -17.13 -9.12
C LYS A 2 -13.56 -17.38 -9.02
N LYS A 3 -12.78 -16.69 -9.85
CA LYS A 3 -11.32 -16.65 -9.73
C LYS A 3 -10.94 -15.80 -8.51
N LYS A 4 -9.76 -16.00 -7.94
CA LYS A 4 -9.31 -15.25 -6.77
C LYS A 4 -8.17 -14.32 -7.11
N ILE A 5 -8.22 -13.11 -6.52
CA ILE A 5 -7.09 -12.17 -6.49
C ILE A 5 -6.53 -12.21 -5.08
N LEU A 6 -5.26 -12.55 -4.94
CA LEU A 6 -4.54 -12.52 -3.68
C LEU A 6 -3.89 -11.14 -3.50
N PHE A 7 -4.22 -10.47 -2.40
CA PHE A 7 -3.54 -9.27 -1.93
C PHE A 7 -2.50 -9.67 -0.90
N ASN A 8 -1.25 -9.30 -1.16
CA ASN A 8 -0.14 -9.63 -0.28
C ASN A 8 0.16 -8.47 0.67
N GLY A 9 -0.22 -8.63 1.94
CA GLY A 9 0.07 -7.71 3.03
C GLY A 9 1.22 -8.13 3.93
N LEU A 10 1.90 -9.24 3.61
CA LEU A 10 3.00 -9.75 4.44
C LEU A 10 4.26 -8.88 4.34
N GLY A 11 4.95 -8.73 5.46
CA GLY A 11 6.27 -8.13 5.52
C GLY A 11 6.32 -6.61 5.47
N ASN A 12 5.19 -5.92 5.54
CA ASN A 12 5.10 -4.46 5.60
C ASN A 12 5.33 -3.90 7.01
N ARG A 13 6.16 -4.55 7.82
CA ARG A 13 6.52 -4.09 9.16
C ARG A 13 7.13 -2.70 9.07
N GLY A 14 6.50 -1.73 9.72
CA GLY A 14 6.92 -0.33 9.72
C GLY A 14 6.39 0.53 8.57
N TRP A 15 5.69 -0.05 7.58
CA TRP A 15 5.08 0.72 6.49
C TRP A 15 3.55 0.56 6.44
N ILE A 16 2.88 1.08 7.45
CA ILE A 16 1.41 1.07 7.57
C ILE A 16 0.73 1.68 6.35
N GLY A 17 1.33 2.70 5.72
CA GLY A 17 0.80 3.32 4.50
C GLY A 17 0.54 2.33 3.36
N GLY A 18 1.41 1.33 3.19
CA GLY A 18 1.23 0.27 2.20
C GLY A 18 0.05 -0.64 2.51
N LEU A 19 -0.20 -0.94 3.79
CA LEU A 19 -1.36 -1.73 4.22
C LEU A 19 -2.67 -0.98 4.00
N TYR A 20 -2.72 0.31 4.31
CA TYR A 20 -3.89 1.15 4.01
C TYR A 20 -4.12 1.29 2.51
N TYR A 21 -3.06 1.35 1.70
CA TYR A 21 -3.20 1.33 0.25
C TYR A 21 -3.88 0.02 -0.21
N ILE A 22 -3.41 -1.14 0.27
CA ILE A 22 -4.02 -2.45 -0.04
C ILE A 22 -5.49 -2.47 0.41
N LYS A 23 -5.78 -2.01 1.64
CA LYS A 23 -7.15 -1.89 2.17
C LYS A 23 -8.04 -1.08 1.21
N ASN A 24 -7.59 0.09 0.81
CA ASN A 24 -8.34 1.00 -0.07
C ASN A 24 -8.56 0.42 -1.47
N ILE A 25 -7.56 -0.25 -2.06
CA ILE A 25 -7.73 -0.94 -3.34
C ILE A 25 -8.72 -2.10 -3.22
N MET A 26 -8.69 -2.85 -2.11
CA MET A 26 -9.68 -3.90 -1.87
C MET A 26 -11.10 -3.32 -1.78
N PHE A 27 -11.32 -2.21 -1.09
CA PHE A 27 -12.60 -1.50 -1.08
C PHE A 27 -13.04 -1.10 -2.49
N SER A 28 -12.15 -0.51 -3.28
CA SER A 28 -12.45 -0.13 -4.67
C SER A 28 -12.82 -1.34 -5.52
N CYS A 29 -12.16 -2.48 -5.33
CA CYS A 29 -12.53 -3.72 -6.00
C CYS A 29 -13.93 -4.20 -5.60
N LEU A 30 -14.27 -4.14 -4.30
CA LEU A 30 -15.56 -4.57 -3.78
C LEU A 30 -16.73 -3.70 -4.28
N GLN A 31 -16.49 -2.42 -4.58
CA GLN A 31 -17.47 -1.50 -5.16
C GLN A 31 -17.66 -1.69 -6.67
N ASN A 32 -16.80 -2.46 -7.31
CA ASN A 32 -16.84 -2.68 -8.75
C ASN A 32 -17.53 -4.01 -9.09
N GLU A 33 -18.78 -3.93 -9.56
CA GLU A 33 -19.58 -5.10 -9.90
C GLU A 33 -18.90 -6.02 -10.93
N ASN A 34 -18.28 -5.47 -11.98
CA ASN A 34 -17.59 -6.25 -13.01
C ASN A 34 -16.43 -7.06 -12.44
N ILE A 35 -15.74 -6.52 -11.42
CA ILE A 35 -14.69 -7.25 -10.71
C ILE A 35 -15.33 -8.34 -9.85
N MET A 36 -16.36 -8.01 -9.08
CA MET A 36 -17.00 -8.91 -8.14
C MET A 36 -17.79 -10.04 -8.80
N GLU A 37 -18.28 -9.86 -10.00
CA GLU A 37 -18.87 -10.96 -10.79
C GLU A 37 -17.83 -12.04 -11.14
N ARG A 38 -16.59 -11.65 -11.43
CA ARG A 38 -15.52 -12.51 -11.95
C ARG A 38 -14.58 -13.03 -10.88
N PHE A 39 -14.39 -12.25 -9.81
CA PHE A 39 -13.37 -12.49 -8.79
C PHE A 39 -13.95 -12.45 -7.37
N SER A 40 -13.24 -13.10 -6.45
CA SER A 40 -13.29 -12.87 -5.02
C SER A 40 -11.89 -12.51 -4.53
N LEU A 41 -11.79 -11.85 -3.39
CA LEU A 41 -10.53 -11.34 -2.86
C LEU A 41 -10.00 -12.27 -1.77
N VAL A 42 -8.71 -12.46 -1.73
CA VAL A 42 -7.99 -13.15 -0.65
C VAL A 42 -6.95 -12.19 -0.12
N LEU A 43 -6.95 -11.92 1.16
CA LEU A 43 -5.89 -11.16 1.82
C LEU A 43 -4.97 -12.12 2.58
N LEU A 44 -3.68 -11.99 2.37
CA LEU A 44 -2.66 -12.65 3.19
C LEU A 44 -1.95 -11.60 4.02
N ILE A 45 -2.01 -11.72 5.35
CA ILE A 45 -1.56 -10.69 6.30
C ILE A 45 -0.85 -11.29 7.51
N ASP A 46 0.09 -10.54 8.09
CA ASP A 46 0.69 -10.86 9.38
C ASP A 46 -0.31 -10.63 10.53
N PRO A 47 -0.26 -11.42 11.63
CA PRO A 47 -1.15 -11.26 12.78
C PRO A 47 -1.13 -9.86 13.39
N GLU A 48 0.04 -9.22 13.39
CA GLU A 48 0.29 -7.89 13.95
C GLU A 48 -0.56 -6.78 13.34
N HIS A 49 -1.02 -6.96 12.09
CA HIS A 49 -1.74 -5.94 11.33
C HIS A 49 -3.14 -6.40 10.87
N ALA A 50 -3.60 -7.53 11.38
CA ALA A 50 -4.86 -8.13 10.94
C ALA A 50 -6.07 -7.25 11.27
N ASP A 51 -6.01 -6.47 12.35
CA ASP A 51 -7.04 -5.54 12.80
C ASP A 51 -7.32 -4.40 11.81
N ILE A 52 -6.32 -3.97 11.04
CA ILE A 52 -6.50 -2.96 9.97
C ILE A 52 -7.59 -3.39 8.98
N PHE A 53 -7.78 -4.69 8.81
CA PHE A 53 -8.70 -5.27 7.83
C PHE A 53 -9.98 -5.85 8.45
N ASP A 54 -10.28 -5.52 9.71
CA ASP A 54 -11.46 -6.00 10.42
C ASP A 54 -12.78 -5.63 9.72
N CYS A 55 -12.81 -4.50 9.03
CA CYS A 55 -13.94 -4.06 8.21
C CYS A 55 -14.34 -5.05 7.10
N PHE A 56 -13.47 -6.00 6.74
CA PHE A 56 -13.79 -7.01 5.72
C PHE A 56 -14.21 -8.37 6.30
N LYS A 57 -14.18 -8.57 7.62
CA LYS A 57 -14.44 -9.89 8.23
C LYS A 57 -15.80 -10.50 7.87
N GLU A 58 -16.81 -9.65 7.76
CA GLU A 58 -18.17 -10.07 7.43
C GLU A 58 -18.45 -10.10 5.91
N ASN A 59 -17.48 -9.73 5.07
CA ASN A 59 -17.69 -9.64 3.64
C ASN A 59 -17.50 -11.00 2.95
N VAL A 60 -18.57 -11.56 2.42
CA VAL A 60 -18.60 -12.88 1.76
C VAL A 60 -17.69 -13.01 0.55
N ASN A 61 -17.23 -11.90 -0.04
CA ASN A 61 -16.32 -11.89 -1.17
C ASN A 61 -14.85 -11.76 -0.75
N VAL A 62 -14.56 -11.65 0.55
CA VAL A 62 -13.20 -11.51 1.09
C VAL A 62 -12.85 -12.67 1.99
N ASP A 63 -11.71 -13.30 1.73
CA ASP A 63 -11.14 -14.40 2.51
C ASP A 63 -9.84 -13.91 3.17
N ILE A 64 -9.89 -13.58 4.46
CA ILE A 64 -8.71 -13.10 5.21
C ILE A 64 -7.93 -14.31 5.71
N ARG A 65 -6.66 -14.37 5.34
CA ARG A 65 -5.70 -15.39 5.74
C ARG A 65 -4.59 -14.77 6.58
N VAL A 66 -4.64 -15.02 7.87
CA VAL A 66 -3.56 -14.63 8.78
C VAL A 66 -2.47 -15.70 8.73
N TYR A 67 -1.25 -15.30 8.45
CA TYR A 67 -0.10 -16.18 8.42
C TYR A 67 0.89 -15.76 9.52
N ASP A 68 0.95 -16.58 10.57
CA ASP A 68 1.91 -16.45 11.66
C ASP A 68 3.07 -17.42 11.41
N GLY A 69 4.08 -16.95 10.68
CA GLY A 69 5.22 -17.84 10.42
C GLY A 69 6.45 -17.15 9.88
N ASN A 70 7.52 -17.21 10.67
CA ASN A 70 8.86 -16.79 10.23
C ASN A 70 9.54 -17.83 9.30
N ASN A 71 8.91 -18.97 9.04
CA ASN A 71 9.50 -20.04 8.25
C ASN A 71 9.18 -19.87 6.76
N LYS A 72 10.20 -19.47 5.99
CA LYS A 72 10.12 -19.24 4.55
C LYS A 72 9.64 -20.47 3.76
N ILE A 73 9.99 -21.68 4.20
CA ILE A 73 9.59 -22.92 3.51
C ILE A 73 8.09 -23.19 3.73
N LYS A 74 7.60 -23.02 4.96
CA LYS A 74 6.17 -23.17 5.27
C LYS A 74 5.34 -22.12 4.53
N LEU A 75 5.81 -20.88 4.44
CA LEU A 75 5.17 -19.83 3.67
C LEU A 75 5.08 -20.23 2.19
N ALA A 76 6.20 -20.64 1.57
CA ALA A 76 6.21 -21.04 0.17
C ALA A 76 5.25 -22.22 -0.12
N LEU A 77 5.18 -23.21 0.78
CA LEU A 77 4.23 -24.32 0.65
C LEU A 77 2.78 -23.85 0.78
N TYR A 78 2.50 -22.93 1.70
CA TYR A 78 1.17 -22.35 1.88
C TYR A 78 0.73 -21.57 0.63
N GLU A 79 1.61 -20.77 0.08
CA GLU A 79 1.39 -20.01 -1.15
C GLU A 79 1.17 -20.93 -2.36
N MET A 80 1.99 -21.98 -2.51
CA MET A 80 1.77 -23.00 -3.56
C MET A 80 0.38 -23.61 -3.44
N ARG A 81 -0.06 -23.91 -2.21
CA ARG A 81 -1.40 -24.44 -1.97
C ARG A 81 -2.50 -23.47 -2.40
N LEU A 82 -2.34 -22.18 -2.11
CA LEU A 82 -3.29 -21.13 -2.54
C LEU A 82 -3.35 -21.04 -4.08
N ILE A 83 -2.20 -21.13 -4.77
CA ILE A 83 -2.13 -21.00 -6.22
C ILE A 83 -2.74 -22.22 -6.91
N TRP A 84 -2.39 -23.42 -6.48
CA TRP A 84 -2.75 -24.66 -7.19
C TRP A 84 -4.12 -25.18 -6.82
N PHE A 85 -4.51 -25.03 -5.56
CA PHE A 85 -5.77 -25.59 -5.04
C PHE A 85 -6.74 -24.51 -4.54
N GLY A 86 -6.26 -23.30 -4.23
CA GLY A 86 -7.06 -22.19 -3.71
C GLY A 86 -7.78 -21.36 -4.77
N GLY A 87 -7.54 -21.60 -6.07
CA GLY A 87 -8.16 -20.85 -7.17
C GLY A 87 -7.59 -19.45 -7.39
N VAL A 88 -6.42 -19.12 -6.81
CA VAL A 88 -5.75 -17.83 -7.00
C VAL A 88 -5.28 -17.69 -8.44
N LYS A 89 -5.76 -16.63 -9.12
CA LYS A 89 -5.42 -16.31 -10.52
C LYS A 89 -4.36 -15.23 -10.60
N TYR A 90 -4.45 -14.21 -9.73
CA TYR A 90 -3.52 -13.07 -9.68
C TYR A 90 -3.09 -12.79 -8.25
N CYS A 91 -1.86 -12.29 -8.08
CA CYS A 91 -1.33 -11.80 -6.83
C CYS A 91 -0.96 -10.33 -7.00
N TYR A 92 -1.56 -9.45 -6.19
CA TYR A 92 -1.34 -8.01 -6.23
C TYR A 92 -0.40 -7.57 -5.11
N ALA A 93 0.34 -6.51 -5.39
CA ALA A 93 1.42 -5.99 -4.56
C ALA A 93 2.52 -7.04 -4.33
N LEU A 94 2.91 -7.73 -5.43
CA LEU A 94 3.94 -8.73 -5.36
C LEU A 94 5.30 -8.07 -5.13
N GLU A 95 5.98 -8.50 -4.07
CA GLU A 95 7.41 -8.27 -3.90
C GLU A 95 8.19 -9.49 -4.38
N LEU A 96 9.14 -9.29 -5.28
CA LEU A 96 9.93 -10.37 -5.90
C LEU A 96 10.67 -11.28 -4.91
N ASN A 97 10.97 -10.78 -3.72
CA ASN A 97 11.89 -11.44 -2.80
C ASN A 97 11.32 -12.61 -2.03
N LYS A 98 10.00 -12.69 -1.84
CA LYS A 98 9.39 -13.70 -0.96
C LYS A 98 8.52 -14.70 -1.70
N ILE A 99 7.75 -14.27 -2.69
CA ILE A 99 6.73 -15.06 -3.37
C ILE A 99 6.97 -15.10 -4.89
N GLY A 100 7.72 -14.14 -5.42
CA GLY A 100 7.82 -13.81 -6.83
C GLY A 100 8.16 -14.96 -7.78
N LYS A 101 8.96 -15.92 -7.34
CA LYS A 101 9.33 -17.05 -8.21
C LYS A 101 8.16 -17.98 -8.51
N LEU A 102 7.24 -18.18 -7.56
CA LEU A 102 6.09 -19.06 -7.72
C LEU A 102 4.92 -18.38 -8.45
N PHE A 103 4.77 -17.07 -8.26
CA PHE A 103 3.72 -16.26 -8.90
C PHE A 103 4.18 -15.56 -10.19
N LYS A 104 5.38 -15.79 -10.67
CA LYS A 104 6.06 -15.03 -11.74
C LYS A 104 5.18 -14.67 -12.95
N LYS A 105 4.22 -15.50 -13.34
CA LYS A 105 3.27 -15.25 -14.44
C LYS A 105 1.90 -14.71 -14.00
N LYS A 106 1.65 -14.61 -12.70
CA LYS A 106 0.37 -14.19 -12.12
C LYS A 106 0.52 -12.96 -11.23
N GLY A 107 1.76 -12.54 -10.98
CA GLY A 107 2.05 -11.39 -10.13
C GLY A 107 1.78 -10.09 -10.84
N ILE A 108 1.22 -9.14 -10.11
CA ILE A 108 1.10 -7.74 -10.48
C ILE A 108 1.97 -6.97 -9.51
N PHE A 109 2.99 -6.28 -10.01
CA PHE A 109 3.87 -5.47 -9.20
C PHE A 109 3.20 -4.14 -8.85
N TRP A 110 3.61 -3.58 -7.74
CA TRP A 110 3.24 -2.22 -7.36
C TRP A 110 4.47 -1.48 -6.88
N ILE A 111 4.73 -0.33 -7.49
CA ILE A 111 5.76 0.63 -7.08
C ILE A 111 5.05 1.97 -6.85
N PRO A 112 5.04 2.49 -5.62
CA PRO A 112 4.37 3.76 -5.32
C PRO A 112 5.09 4.95 -5.94
N ASP A 113 6.42 4.96 -5.88
CA ASP A 113 7.33 6.01 -6.39
C ASP A 113 8.76 5.47 -6.52
N PHE A 114 9.62 6.30 -7.12
CA PHE A 114 11.06 6.06 -7.23
C PHE A 114 11.88 7.05 -6.37
N GLN A 115 11.37 7.37 -5.18
CA GLN A 115 11.97 8.36 -4.28
C GLN A 115 13.45 8.08 -3.99
N HIS A 116 13.84 6.83 -3.89
CA HIS A 116 15.24 6.44 -3.68
C HIS A 116 16.16 6.80 -4.86
N ARG A 117 15.60 7.05 -6.05
CA ARG A 117 16.34 7.52 -7.25
C ARG A 117 16.40 9.03 -7.34
N THR A 118 15.38 9.72 -6.83
CA THR A 118 15.28 11.18 -6.87
C THR A 118 15.88 11.85 -5.64
N LEU A 119 15.88 11.18 -4.50
CA LEU A 119 16.33 11.68 -3.20
C LEU A 119 17.20 10.60 -2.48
N PRO A 120 18.30 10.12 -3.12
CA PRO A 120 19.08 9.01 -2.59
C PRO A 120 19.72 9.30 -1.23
N GLU A 121 19.94 10.57 -0.90
CA GLU A 121 20.53 11.03 0.37
C GLU A 121 19.66 10.68 1.60
N PHE A 122 18.39 10.34 1.43
CA PHE A 122 17.50 9.94 2.52
C PHE A 122 17.50 8.43 2.79
N PHE A 123 18.30 7.66 2.05
CA PHE A 123 18.33 6.21 2.13
C PHE A 123 19.73 5.70 2.46
N GLY A 124 19.81 4.62 3.25
CA GLY A 124 21.09 3.96 3.50
C GLY A 124 21.62 3.22 2.27
N ALA A 125 22.93 3.05 2.17
CA ALA A 125 23.56 2.40 1.02
C ALA A 125 23.05 0.97 0.76
N GLU A 126 22.83 0.20 1.81
CA GLU A 126 22.28 -1.17 1.69
C GLU A 126 20.83 -1.15 1.21
N GLU A 127 20.03 -0.20 1.69
CA GLU A 127 18.65 -0.02 1.25
C GLU A 127 18.57 0.38 -0.22
N LEU A 128 19.40 1.34 -0.65
CA LEU A 128 19.50 1.75 -2.06
C LEU A 128 19.83 0.55 -2.95
N ALA A 129 20.86 -0.23 -2.59
CA ALA A 129 21.27 -1.40 -3.35
C ALA A 129 20.14 -2.46 -3.41
N HIS A 130 19.39 -2.64 -2.32
CA HIS A 130 18.26 -3.56 -2.27
C HIS A 130 17.09 -3.09 -3.15
N LYS A 131 16.71 -1.81 -3.07
CA LYS A 131 15.65 -1.21 -3.90
C LYS A 131 16.01 -1.30 -5.38
N GLU A 132 17.22 -0.88 -5.76
CA GLU A 132 17.69 -0.94 -7.15
C GLU A 132 17.65 -2.36 -7.73
N LYS A 133 18.12 -3.35 -6.97
CA LYS A 133 18.05 -4.76 -7.37
C LYS A 133 16.61 -5.22 -7.59
N ASN A 134 15.68 -4.81 -6.75
CA ASN A 134 14.28 -5.16 -6.87
C ASN A 134 13.65 -4.50 -8.09
N ASP A 135 13.90 -3.20 -8.29
CA ASP A 135 13.35 -2.46 -9.40
C ASP A 135 13.86 -3.01 -10.74
N LEU A 136 15.16 -3.28 -10.88
CA LEU A 136 15.70 -3.94 -12.07
C LEU A 136 15.05 -5.30 -12.35
N ALA A 137 14.77 -6.07 -11.30
CA ALA A 137 14.15 -7.37 -11.47
C ALA A 137 12.66 -7.25 -11.84
N MET A 138 11.94 -6.26 -11.31
CA MET A 138 10.52 -5.99 -11.64
C MET A 138 10.39 -5.39 -13.03
N THR A 139 11.14 -4.35 -13.35
CA THR A 139 11.11 -3.65 -14.65
C THR A 139 11.60 -4.53 -15.81
N GLY A 140 12.54 -5.44 -15.54
CA GLY A 140 13.03 -6.43 -16.49
C GLY A 140 12.10 -7.61 -16.72
N SER A 141 10.95 -7.69 -16.03
CA SER A 141 9.99 -8.78 -16.18
C SER A 141 8.84 -8.40 -17.14
N ASP A 142 8.13 -9.41 -17.65
CA ASP A 142 6.94 -9.22 -18.49
C ASP A 142 5.64 -9.15 -17.66
N ASN A 143 5.73 -9.03 -16.33
CA ASN A 143 4.58 -8.94 -15.45
C ASN A 143 3.97 -7.52 -15.51
N PRO A 144 2.65 -7.38 -15.34
CA PRO A 144 2.03 -6.07 -15.16
C PRO A 144 2.58 -5.34 -13.94
N MET A 145 2.71 -4.02 -14.07
CA MET A 145 3.14 -3.13 -13.01
C MET A 145 2.12 -2.02 -12.81
N VAL A 146 1.75 -1.77 -11.57
CA VAL A 146 0.92 -0.64 -11.17
C VAL A 146 1.81 0.42 -10.54
N LEU A 147 1.66 1.66 -11.00
CA LEU A 147 2.29 2.85 -10.44
C LEU A 147 1.22 3.76 -9.84
N SER A 148 1.55 4.48 -8.78
CA SER A 148 0.57 5.28 -8.04
C SER A 148 0.31 6.67 -8.62
N SER A 149 1.12 7.11 -9.59
CA SER A 149 0.98 8.43 -10.22
C SER A 149 1.58 8.46 -11.63
N PHE A 150 1.16 9.43 -12.42
CA PHE A 150 1.82 9.74 -13.69
C PHE A 150 3.25 10.24 -13.52
N ASP A 151 3.57 10.80 -12.33
CA ASP A 151 4.94 11.17 -11.99
C ASP A 151 5.83 9.94 -11.83
N ALA A 152 5.37 8.95 -11.08
CA ALA A 152 6.05 7.67 -10.99
C ALA A 152 6.20 6.98 -12.36
N ALA A 153 5.24 7.14 -13.26
CA ALA A 153 5.36 6.61 -14.63
C ALA A 153 6.46 7.35 -15.43
N ARG A 154 6.58 8.66 -15.30
CA ARG A 154 7.69 9.42 -15.91
C ARG A 154 9.04 9.03 -15.33
N ASP A 155 9.10 8.79 -14.03
CA ASP A 155 10.31 8.33 -13.36
C ASP A 155 10.71 6.91 -13.80
N LEU A 156 9.76 6.02 -14.03
CA LEU A 156 10.03 4.70 -14.61
C LEU A 156 10.70 4.82 -15.97
N GLU A 157 10.15 5.63 -16.88
CA GLU A 157 10.74 5.87 -18.22
C GLU A 157 12.13 6.50 -18.11
N ARG A 158 12.33 7.41 -17.16
CA ARG A 158 13.60 8.10 -16.95
C ARG A 158 14.68 7.17 -16.42
N PHE A 159 14.37 6.34 -15.42
CA PHE A 159 15.36 5.54 -14.71
C PHE A 159 15.52 4.12 -15.29
N TYR A 160 14.48 3.60 -15.93
CA TYR A 160 14.44 2.25 -16.50
C TYR A 160 13.85 2.24 -17.92
N PRO A 161 14.43 2.98 -18.87
CA PRO A 161 13.87 3.17 -20.24
C PRO A 161 13.75 1.87 -21.04
N GLY A 162 14.40 0.79 -20.57
CA GLY A 162 14.32 -0.54 -21.18
C GLY A 162 13.39 -1.50 -20.45
N HIS A 163 12.46 -1.01 -19.63
CA HIS A 163 11.52 -1.87 -18.92
C HIS A 163 10.62 -2.66 -19.89
N ARG A 164 10.22 -3.87 -19.48
CA ARG A 164 9.38 -4.77 -20.30
C ARG A 164 8.00 -4.98 -19.70
N CYS A 165 7.76 -4.47 -18.50
CA CYS A 165 6.47 -4.60 -17.82
C CYS A 165 5.40 -3.77 -18.54
N ALA A 166 4.18 -4.29 -18.61
CA ALA A 166 3.01 -3.51 -18.97
C ALA A 166 2.62 -2.63 -17.78
N VAL A 167 2.56 -1.31 -18.00
CA VAL A 167 2.38 -0.32 -16.93
C VAL A 167 0.97 0.24 -16.94
N GLU A 168 0.37 0.31 -15.76
CA GLU A 168 -0.91 0.99 -15.51
C GLU A 168 -0.76 1.95 -14.35
N VAL A 169 -1.36 3.14 -14.46
CA VAL A 169 -1.39 4.12 -13.37
C VAL A 169 -2.70 4.00 -12.62
N VAL A 170 -2.60 3.64 -11.34
CA VAL A 170 -3.73 3.57 -10.42
C VAL A 170 -3.45 4.49 -9.24
N HIS A 171 -4.09 5.66 -9.24
CA HIS A 171 -3.91 6.65 -8.19
C HIS A 171 -4.29 6.11 -6.81
N PHE A 172 -3.71 6.68 -5.77
CA PHE A 172 -4.17 6.45 -4.41
C PHE A 172 -5.64 6.80 -4.28
N VAL A 173 -6.40 5.91 -3.68
CA VAL A 173 -7.79 6.15 -3.29
C VAL A 173 -7.87 6.05 -1.78
N SER A 174 -8.82 6.79 -1.20
CA SER A 174 -9.10 6.71 0.24
C SER A 174 -10.56 6.32 0.41
N TYR A 175 -10.77 5.22 1.10
CA TYR A 175 -12.08 4.88 1.62
C TYR A 175 -12.15 5.39 3.05
N ILE A 176 -13.18 6.16 3.32
CA ILE A 176 -13.47 6.65 4.66
C ILE A 176 -14.78 5.99 5.08
N GLU A 177 -14.76 5.28 6.18
CA GLU A 177 -15.93 4.61 6.73
C GLU A 177 -17.02 5.66 7.01
N PRO A 178 -18.30 5.38 6.68
CA PRO A 178 -19.40 6.34 6.86
C PRO A 178 -19.49 6.89 8.29
N GLU A 179 -19.18 6.08 9.28
CA GLU A 179 -19.17 6.45 10.70
C GLU A 179 -18.14 7.54 11.01
N VAL A 180 -17.02 7.54 10.31
CA VAL A 180 -15.96 8.57 10.44
C VAL A 180 -16.39 9.88 9.76
N CYS A 181 -17.24 9.80 8.73
CA CYS A 181 -17.80 10.96 8.04
C CYS A 181 -18.96 11.61 8.80
N ALA A 182 -19.60 10.88 9.71
CA ALA A 182 -20.74 11.38 10.49
C ALA A 182 -20.27 12.23 11.68
N ILE A 183 -19.65 13.38 11.38
CA ILE A 183 -19.19 14.31 12.41
C ILE A 183 -20.40 15.01 13.02
N THR A 184 -20.62 14.81 14.33
CA THR A 184 -21.60 15.58 15.13
C THR A 184 -20.90 16.63 15.97
N PRO A 185 -21.60 17.70 16.39
CA PRO A 185 -21.03 18.70 17.31
C PRO A 185 -20.49 18.08 18.60
N GLU A 186 -21.16 17.05 19.12
CA GLU A 186 -20.75 16.34 20.33
C GLU A 186 -19.45 15.57 20.12
N LEU A 187 -19.28 14.93 18.95
CA LEU A 187 -18.05 14.23 18.59
C LEU A 187 -16.90 15.21 18.42
N GLU A 188 -17.15 16.33 17.72
CA GLU A 188 -16.14 17.39 17.58
C GLU A 188 -15.70 17.91 18.96
N GLN A 189 -16.66 18.21 19.85
CA GLN A 189 -16.36 18.69 21.19
C GLN A 189 -15.57 17.65 21.98
N SER A 190 -15.93 16.37 21.91
CA SER A 190 -15.22 15.31 22.59
C SER A 190 -13.75 15.20 22.15
N VAL A 191 -13.48 15.39 20.85
CA VAL A 191 -12.10 15.41 20.32
C VAL A 191 -11.34 16.64 20.82
N ARG A 192 -11.99 17.82 20.83
CA ARG A 192 -11.40 19.06 21.36
C ARG A 192 -11.03 18.91 22.84
N ASP A 193 -11.91 18.34 23.65
CA ASP A 193 -11.69 18.11 25.07
C ASP A 193 -10.57 17.07 25.30
N LYS A 194 -10.58 15.98 24.55
CA LYS A 194 -9.57 14.92 24.64
C LYS A 194 -8.15 15.42 24.39
N PHE A 195 -7.99 16.34 23.45
CA PHE A 195 -6.68 16.88 23.04
C PHE A 195 -6.42 18.30 23.54
N ASP A 196 -7.28 18.85 24.43
CA ASP A 196 -7.19 20.22 24.97
C ASP A 196 -7.10 21.31 23.87
N LEU A 197 -7.87 21.17 22.81
CA LEU A 197 -7.85 22.06 21.64
C LEU A 197 -8.71 23.31 21.88
N LYS A 198 -8.15 24.28 22.59
CA LYS A 198 -8.86 25.54 22.96
C LYS A 198 -8.90 26.61 21.88
N ARG A 199 -8.08 26.44 20.83
CA ARG A 199 -7.90 27.44 19.75
C ARG A 199 -7.93 26.76 18.39
N ASN A 200 -7.91 27.56 17.33
CA ASN A 200 -7.63 27.04 15.99
C ASN A 200 -6.23 26.43 15.96
N TYR A 201 -6.08 25.35 15.21
CA TYR A 201 -4.83 24.62 15.09
C TYR A 201 -4.57 24.22 13.63
N ILE A 202 -3.30 24.00 13.33
CA ILE A 202 -2.87 23.42 12.05
C ILE A 202 -2.42 21.99 12.35
N TYR A 203 -3.01 21.03 11.64
CA TYR A 203 -2.68 19.63 11.79
C TYR A 203 -1.81 19.16 10.62
N ILE A 204 -0.64 18.60 10.93
CA ILE A 204 0.32 18.06 9.94
C ILE A 204 0.46 16.56 10.21
N PRO A 205 -0.36 15.69 9.57
CA PRO A 205 -0.46 14.25 9.87
C PRO A 205 0.68 13.44 9.23
N ASN A 206 1.90 13.97 9.22
CA ASN A 206 3.06 13.30 8.64
C ASN A 206 4.02 12.81 9.72
N GLN A 207 4.72 11.72 9.45
CA GLN A 207 5.86 11.30 10.25
C GLN A 207 6.97 12.37 10.18
N PHE A 208 7.79 12.50 11.24
CA PHE A 208 8.89 13.47 11.30
C PHE A 208 10.11 13.04 10.47
N TRP A 209 9.90 12.72 9.24
CA TRP A 209 10.96 12.41 8.31
C TRP A 209 11.49 13.71 7.67
N GLN A 210 12.80 13.78 7.43
CA GLN A 210 13.46 14.97 6.93
C GLN A 210 12.82 15.52 5.66
N HIS A 211 12.46 14.68 4.69
CA HIS A 211 11.82 15.06 3.43
C HIS A 211 10.38 15.58 3.59
N LYS A 212 9.72 15.39 4.76
CA LYS A 212 8.40 15.97 5.05
C LYS A 212 8.50 17.45 5.46
N ASN A 213 9.71 17.92 5.75
CA ASN A 213 10.07 19.32 5.93
C ASN A 213 9.14 20.13 6.84
N HIS A 214 8.87 19.61 8.05
CA HIS A 214 8.02 20.26 9.04
C HIS A 214 8.52 21.66 9.44
N ILE A 215 9.83 21.92 9.29
CA ILE A 215 10.45 23.22 9.63
C ILE A 215 9.83 24.33 8.77
N VAL A 216 9.64 24.11 7.47
CA VAL A 216 9.04 25.10 6.58
C VAL A 216 7.63 25.50 7.03
N MET A 217 6.86 24.57 7.62
CA MET A 217 5.53 24.91 8.17
C MET A 217 5.63 25.83 9.38
N VAL A 218 6.60 25.59 10.26
CA VAL A 218 6.84 26.45 11.42
C VAL A 218 7.28 27.84 10.98
N GLU A 219 8.21 27.93 10.03
CA GLU A 219 8.68 29.19 9.47
C GLU A 219 7.55 29.97 8.77
N ALA A 220 6.70 29.28 7.99
CA ALA A 220 5.53 29.90 7.35
C ALA A 220 4.55 30.48 8.38
N ILE A 221 4.27 29.75 9.47
CA ILE A 221 3.42 30.24 10.56
C ILE A 221 4.06 31.46 11.22
N GLU A 222 5.37 31.42 11.47
CA GLU A 222 6.09 32.56 12.04
C GLU A 222 5.98 33.83 11.16
N CYS A 223 6.13 33.68 9.84
CA CYS A 223 5.94 34.75 8.87
C CYS A 223 4.53 35.34 8.95
N LEU A 224 3.51 34.48 8.91
CA LEU A 224 2.11 34.91 8.99
C LEU A 224 1.79 35.66 10.30
N LEU A 225 2.36 35.23 11.42
CA LEU A 225 2.18 35.90 12.73
C LEU A 225 2.88 37.27 12.80
N LYS A 226 3.91 37.51 11.98
CA LYS A 226 4.60 38.81 11.89
C LYS A 226 3.87 39.79 10.98
N GLU A 227 3.10 39.28 10.03
CA GLU A 227 2.34 40.11 9.09
C GLU A 227 0.97 40.54 9.62
N GLY A 228 0.50 39.99 10.75
CA GLY A 228 -0.77 40.29 11.43
C GLY A 228 -1.86 39.35 11.05
#